data_7330b4f44b5e9d9c4f694306ca55d764
#
_entry.id   7330b4f44b5e9d9c4f694306ca55d764
#
_cell.length_a   1.000
_cell.length_b   1.000
_cell.length_c   1.000
_cell.angle_alpha   90.00
_cell.angle_beta   90.00
_cell.angle_gamma   90.00
#
_symmetry.space_group_name_H-M   'P 1'
#
loop_
_entity.id
_entity.type
_entity.pdbx_description
1 polymer ?
#
loop_
_entity_poly.entity_id
_entity_poly.type
_entity_poly.pdbx_seq_one_letter_code
_entity_poly.pdbx_strand_id
1 'polypeptide(L)'
;EVNGRAYKLVHGAAVEDFDHDPKYVNPTHFAVWKRLDVNAAPDPGHTLIFGHTPTKYYQDAVPMEVWYGDHRIGIDCGSGYPEDPEDPNSQYGRLACLRLDDGRVFYSE
;
A
#
# COMPACT_ATOMS: atom_id res chain seq x y z
N GLU A 1 -6.77 13.10 11.08
CA GLU A 1 -5.51 13.83 11.28
C GLU A 1 -4.80 13.30 12.52
N VAL A 2 -3.49 13.07 12.43
CA VAL A 2 -2.67 12.60 13.54
C VAL A 2 -1.42 13.49 13.64
N ASN A 3 -1.19 14.09 14.81
CA ASN A 3 -0.05 14.99 15.06
C ASN A 3 0.09 16.12 14.02
N GLY A 4 -1.02 16.71 13.58
CA GLY A 4 -1.04 17.77 12.59
C GLY A 4 -0.84 17.31 11.15
N ARG A 5 -0.78 16.00 10.88
CA ARG A 5 -0.66 15.44 9.54
C ARG A 5 -1.98 14.82 9.10
N ALA A 6 -2.42 15.15 7.89
CA ALA A 6 -3.62 14.58 7.31
C ALA A 6 -3.28 13.27 6.59
N TYR A 7 -4.04 12.22 6.88
CA TYR A 7 -3.92 10.91 6.25
C TYR A 7 -5.22 10.53 5.57
N LYS A 8 -5.12 9.88 4.43
CA LYS A 8 -6.24 9.26 3.75
C LYS A 8 -5.97 7.75 3.65
N LEU A 9 -6.90 6.96 4.15
CA LEU A 9 -6.78 5.50 4.17
C LEU A 9 -7.68 4.91 3.09
N VAL A 10 -7.11 4.10 2.21
CA VAL A 10 -7.82 3.44 1.12
C VAL A 10 -7.39 1.99 1.02
N HIS A 11 -8.19 1.15 0.37
CA HIS A 11 -7.77 -0.21 0.05
C HIS A 11 -6.80 -0.22 -1.13
N GLY A 12 -7.26 0.13 -2.32
CA GLY A 12 -6.44 0.19 -3.54
C GLY A 12 -6.12 1.60 -3.99
N ALA A 13 -7.15 2.43 -4.13
CA ALA A 13 -7.05 3.81 -4.57
C ALA A 13 -8.18 4.65 -3.99
N ALA A 14 -8.05 5.96 -4.06
CA ALA A 14 -9.11 6.88 -3.63
C ALA A 14 -10.25 6.87 -4.66
N VAL A 15 -11.48 6.79 -4.17
CA VAL A 15 -12.68 6.75 -5.02
C VAL A 15 -12.80 8.01 -5.90
N GLU A 16 -12.34 9.16 -5.44
CA GLU A 16 -12.33 10.43 -6.16
C GLU A 16 -11.42 10.42 -7.38
N ASP A 17 -10.46 9.51 -7.43
CA ASP A 17 -9.49 9.40 -8.52
C ASP A 17 -9.98 8.50 -9.65
N PHE A 18 -11.23 8.08 -9.61
CA PHE A 18 -11.81 7.23 -10.65
C PHE A 18 -11.69 7.89 -12.02
N ASP A 19 -10.95 7.24 -12.92
CA ASP A 19 -10.58 7.76 -14.23
C ASP A 19 -11.52 7.31 -15.36
N HIS A 20 -12.64 6.65 -15.02
CA HIS A 20 -13.61 6.10 -15.98
C HIS A 20 -13.03 5.05 -16.94
N ASP A 21 -11.89 4.44 -16.58
CA ASP A 21 -11.35 3.30 -17.31
C ASP A 21 -12.39 2.17 -17.33
N PRO A 22 -12.78 1.67 -18.52
CA PRO A 22 -13.81 0.63 -18.65
C PRO A 22 -13.45 -0.69 -17.95
N LYS A 23 -12.20 -0.87 -17.57
CA LYS A 23 -11.76 -1.99 -16.73
C LYS A 23 -12.47 -2.01 -15.38
N TYR A 24 -12.91 -0.86 -14.88
CA TYR A 24 -13.60 -0.72 -13.60
C TYR A 24 -15.05 -0.31 -13.81
N VAL A 25 -15.96 -1.06 -13.18
CA VAL A 25 -17.41 -0.89 -13.39
C VAL A 25 -17.92 0.44 -12.84
N ASN A 26 -17.37 0.87 -11.71
CA ASN A 26 -17.78 2.08 -11.00
C ASN A 26 -16.66 2.55 -10.06
N PRO A 27 -16.80 3.74 -9.41
CA PRO A 27 -15.78 4.25 -8.50
C PRO A 27 -15.41 3.29 -7.36
N THR A 28 -16.38 2.56 -6.82
CA THR A 28 -16.12 1.58 -5.74
C THR A 28 -15.26 0.41 -6.24
N HIS A 29 -15.57 -0.13 -7.42
CA HIS A 29 -14.76 -1.18 -8.03
C HIS A 29 -13.33 -0.70 -8.28
N PHE A 30 -13.17 0.51 -8.78
CA PHE A 30 -11.88 1.15 -8.95
C PHE A 30 -11.12 1.25 -7.61
N ALA A 31 -11.76 1.77 -6.57
CA ALA A 31 -11.12 1.97 -5.26
C ALA A 31 -10.62 0.67 -4.64
N VAL A 32 -11.30 -0.45 -4.90
CA VAL A 32 -10.93 -1.77 -4.36
C VAL A 32 -9.83 -2.43 -5.18
N TRP A 33 -9.88 -2.36 -6.51
CA TRP A 33 -9.06 -3.18 -7.39
C TRP A 33 -7.90 -2.46 -8.06
N LYS A 34 -7.92 -1.13 -8.13
CA LYS A 34 -6.84 -0.37 -8.75
C LYS A 34 -5.53 -0.58 -8.00
N ARG A 35 -4.49 -0.97 -8.74
CA ARG A 35 -3.12 -0.95 -8.24
C ARG A 35 -2.56 0.46 -8.40
N LEU A 36 -2.11 1.06 -7.31
CA LEU A 36 -1.68 2.44 -7.32
C LEU A 36 -0.46 2.63 -8.21
N ASP A 37 -0.53 3.65 -9.09
CA ASP A 37 0.63 4.09 -9.86
C ASP A 37 1.44 5.07 -9.00
N VAL A 38 2.55 4.58 -8.47
CA VAL A 38 3.41 5.37 -7.58
C VAL A 38 4.24 6.42 -8.33
N ASN A 39 4.24 6.38 -9.67
CA ASN A 39 4.89 7.39 -10.49
C ASN A 39 3.99 8.57 -10.82
N ALA A 40 2.68 8.46 -10.56
CA ALA A 40 1.76 9.59 -10.69
C ALA A 40 2.02 10.62 -9.60
N ALA A 41 1.74 11.90 -9.89
CA ALA A 41 1.94 12.97 -8.91
C ALA A 41 1.06 12.75 -7.67
N PRO A 42 1.61 12.85 -6.45
CA PRO A 42 0.82 12.72 -5.23
C PRO A 42 0.01 13.99 -4.95
N ASP A 43 -1.04 13.84 -4.15
CA ASP A 43 -1.73 14.99 -3.58
C ASP A 43 -0.94 15.49 -2.36
N PRO A 44 -0.41 16.72 -2.40
CA PRO A 44 0.41 17.24 -1.30
C PRO A 44 -0.39 17.59 -0.03
N GLY A 45 -1.73 17.58 -0.11
CA GLY A 45 -2.59 17.93 1.01
C GLY A 45 -2.71 16.86 2.08
N HIS A 46 -2.31 15.61 1.78
CA HIS A 46 -2.37 14.49 2.71
C HIS A 46 -1.38 13.39 2.34
N THR A 47 -1.18 12.45 3.24
CA THR A 47 -0.45 11.21 2.96
C THR A 47 -1.46 10.08 2.74
N LEU A 48 -1.37 9.42 1.60
CA LEU A 48 -2.23 8.29 1.25
C LEU A 48 -1.63 7.01 1.84
N ILE A 49 -2.42 6.27 2.61
CA ILE A 49 -2.06 4.95 3.11
C ILE A 49 -2.92 3.94 2.37
N PHE A 50 -2.27 3.01 1.67
CA PHE A 50 -2.97 2.07 0.80
C PHE A 50 -2.47 0.63 0.99
N GLY A 51 -3.32 -0.31 0.61
CA GLY A 51 -3.02 -1.73 0.57
C GLY A 51 -3.20 -2.30 -0.83
N HIS A 52 -3.77 -3.51 -0.91
CA HIS A 52 -4.13 -4.23 -2.13
C HIS A 52 -2.94 -4.68 -2.98
N THR A 53 -2.00 -3.79 -3.26
CA THR A 53 -0.81 -4.12 -4.05
C THR A 53 0.34 -4.40 -3.09
N PRO A 54 0.82 -5.65 -3.01
CA PRO A 54 1.92 -6.00 -2.12
C PRO A 54 3.17 -5.15 -2.39
N THR A 55 3.87 -4.80 -1.33
CA THR A 55 5.01 -3.88 -1.42
C THR A 55 6.19 -4.41 -2.24
N LYS A 56 6.23 -5.72 -2.51
CA LYS A 56 7.23 -6.30 -3.41
C LYS A 56 7.19 -5.71 -4.83
N TYR A 57 6.07 -5.12 -5.22
CA TYR A 57 5.96 -4.44 -6.53
C TYR A 57 6.63 -3.07 -6.55
N TYR A 58 7.02 -2.53 -5.39
CA TYR A 58 7.61 -1.20 -5.26
C TYR A 58 9.04 -1.22 -4.73
N GLN A 59 9.44 -2.29 -4.05
CA GLN A 59 10.78 -2.42 -3.46
C GLN A 59 11.17 -3.89 -3.28
N ASP A 60 12.48 -4.14 -3.21
CA ASP A 60 13.03 -5.45 -2.87
C ASP A 60 13.32 -5.51 -1.37
N ALA A 61 12.51 -6.26 -0.65
CA ALA A 61 12.72 -6.54 0.77
C ALA A 61 12.23 -7.95 1.10
N VAL A 62 13.02 -8.72 1.82
CA VAL A 62 12.70 -10.09 2.21
C VAL A 62 12.90 -10.26 3.71
N PRO A 63 11.83 -10.42 4.51
CA PRO A 63 10.42 -10.39 4.10
C PRO A 63 9.95 -8.99 3.70
N MET A 64 8.75 -8.91 3.11
CA MET A 64 8.19 -7.64 2.69
C MET A 64 8.11 -6.64 3.84
N GLU A 65 8.37 -5.38 3.54
CA GLU A 65 8.33 -4.26 4.49
C GLU A 65 7.39 -3.18 4.01
N VAL A 66 6.91 -2.35 4.94
CA VAL A 66 6.14 -1.15 4.61
C VAL A 66 6.95 -0.29 3.63
N TRP A 67 6.29 0.16 2.57
CA TRP A 67 6.90 1.00 1.55
C TRP A 67 6.56 2.47 1.80
N TYR A 68 7.56 3.34 1.71
CA TYR A 68 7.42 4.77 1.89
C TYR A 68 7.75 5.51 0.59
N GLY A 69 6.79 6.24 0.05
CA GLY A 69 6.97 7.12 -1.09
C GLY A 69 6.63 8.55 -0.75
N ASP A 70 6.61 9.41 -1.77
CA ASP A 70 6.25 10.81 -1.60
C ASP A 70 4.74 10.94 -1.34
N HIS A 71 4.37 11.33 -0.11
CA HIS A 71 2.99 11.44 0.37
C HIS A 71 2.17 10.15 0.23
N ARG A 72 2.84 8.98 0.22
CA ARG A 72 2.22 7.67 0.10
C ARG A 72 2.92 6.65 0.97
N ILE A 73 2.15 5.77 1.58
CA ILE A 73 2.67 4.64 2.36
C ILE A 73 1.92 3.38 1.95
N GLY A 74 2.64 2.38 1.46
CA GLY A 74 2.08 1.07 1.12
C GLY A 74 2.26 0.12 2.30
N ILE A 75 1.16 -0.41 2.81
CA ILE A 75 1.17 -1.26 4.02
C ILE A 75 0.82 -2.73 3.74
N ASP A 76 0.58 -3.11 2.50
CA ASP A 76 0.32 -4.50 2.16
C ASP A 76 1.65 -5.26 2.06
N CYS A 77 2.06 -5.85 3.17
CA CYS A 77 3.26 -6.66 3.23
C CYS A 77 2.99 -8.14 2.91
N GLY A 78 1.90 -8.43 2.20
CA GLY A 78 1.61 -9.74 1.67
C GLY A 78 1.24 -10.77 2.73
N SER A 79 0.50 -10.36 3.77
CA SER A 79 0.02 -11.30 4.79
C SER A 79 -0.69 -12.49 4.11
N GLY A 80 -0.22 -13.69 4.37
CA GLY A 80 -0.69 -14.90 3.70
C GLY A 80 0.14 -15.35 2.51
N TYR A 81 1.10 -14.56 2.03
CA TYR A 81 2.04 -15.02 1.00
C TYR A 81 3.09 -15.92 1.66
N PRO A 82 3.19 -17.18 1.26
CA PRO A 82 4.19 -18.08 1.83
C PRO A 82 5.59 -17.77 1.31
N GLU A 83 6.58 -18.13 2.11
CA GLU A 83 7.94 -18.24 1.61
C GLU A 83 8.00 -19.37 0.56
N ASP A 84 8.64 -19.11 -0.57
CA ASP A 84 8.89 -20.14 -1.58
C ASP A 84 10.31 -20.68 -1.37
N PRO A 85 10.48 -21.91 -0.84
CA PRO A 85 11.80 -22.44 -0.57
C PRO A 85 12.60 -22.79 -1.85
N GLU A 86 11.93 -22.84 -3.01
CA GLU A 86 12.57 -23.10 -4.30
C GLU A 86 13.06 -21.83 -4.97
N ASP A 87 12.60 -20.65 -4.52
CA ASP A 87 13.02 -19.36 -5.04
C ASP A 87 13.82 -18.61 -3.96
N PRO A 88 15.16 -18.52 -4.10
CA PRO A 88 15.98 -17.82 -3.11
C PRO A 88 15.74 -16.32 -3.06
N ASN A 89 15.03 -15.75 -4.05
CA ASN A 89 14.66 -14.34 -4.09
C ASN A 89 13.19 -14.10 -3.68
N SER A 90 12.52 -15.12 -3.15
CA SER A 90 11.11 -15.00 -2.75
C SER A 90 10.93 -13.89 -1.71
N GLN A 91 10.03 -12.96 -2.01
CA GLN A 91 9.58 -11.95 -1.07
C GLN A 91 8.33 -12.47 -0.38
N TYR A 92 8.51 -13.28 0.65
CA TYR A 92 7.37 -13.77 1.41
C TYR A 92 6.71 -12.67 2.24
N GLY A 93 5.43 -12.90 2.56
CA GLY A 93 4.61 -11.90 3.22
C GLY A 93 4.56 -12.05 4.73
N ARG A 94 4.18 -10.97 5.35
CA ARG A 94 3.87 -10.91 6.78
C ARG A 94 2.85 -9.81 7.03
N LEU A 95 2.20 -9.86 8.19
CA LEU A 95 1.28 -8.82 8.60
C LEU A 95 2.07 -7.62 9.11
N ALA A 96 1.71 -6.42 8.67
CA ALA A 96 2.29 -5.17 9.14
C ALA A 96 1.24 -4.32 9.83
N CYS A 97 1.64 -3.61 10.86
CA CYS A 97 0.81 -2.62 11.54
C CYS A 97 1.61 -1.33 11.70
N LEU A 98 1.12 -0.25 11.10
CA LEU A 98 1.73 1.07 11.18
C LEU A 98 1.00 1.92 12.22
N ARG A 99 1.75 2.40 13.21
CA ARG A 99 1.22 3.33 14.20
C ARG A 99 1.51 4.76 13.76
N LEU A 100 0.45 5.56 13.55
CA LEU A 100 0.59 6.89 12.94
C LEU A 100 1.13 7.95 13.89
N ASP A 101 0.92 7.84 15.20
CA ASP A 101 1.36 8.86 16.16
C ASP A 101 2.89 8.97 16.26
N ASP A 102 3.64 7.89 16.05
CA ASP A 102 5.11 7.92 16.08
C ASP A 102 5.76 7.29 14.84
N GLY A 103 4.98 6.76 13.92
CA GLY A 103 5.48 6.13 12.71
C GLY A 103 6.08 4.73 12.93
N ARG A 104 5.91 4.15 14.11
CA ARG A 104 6.47 2.83 14.41
C ARG A 104 5.71 1.73 13.68
N VAL A 105 6.45 0.77 13.13
CA VAL A 105 5.88 -0.38 12.43
C VAL A 105 6.12 -1.65 13.25
N PHE A 106 5.08 -2.47 13.34
CA PHE A 106 5.11 -3.78 13.98
C PHE A 106 4.85 -4.85 12.91
N TYR A 107 5.64 -5.90 12.90
CA TYR A 107 5.47 -7.01 11.97
C TYR A 107 5.16 -8.29 12.71
N SER A 108 4.33 -9.15 12.09
CA SER A 108 4.18 -10.53 12.55
C SER A 108 5.46 -11.33 12.30
N GLU A 109 5.67 -12.31 13.12
CA GLU A 109 6.80 -13.23 12.94
C GLU A 109 6.51 -14.33 11.93
#